data_f3c0ee746d1f565cd99aa85225aada2a
#
_entry.id   f3c0ee746d1f565cd99aa85225aada2a
#
_cell.length_a   1.000
_cell.length_b   1.000
_cell.length_c   1.000
_cell.angle_alpha   90.00
_cell.angle_beta   90.00
_cell.angle_gamma   90.00
#
_symmetry.space_group_name_H-M   'P 1'
#
loop_
_entity.id
_entity.type
_entity.pdbx_description
1 polymer ?
#
loop_
_entity_poly.entity_id
_entity_poly.type
_entity_poly.pdbx_seq_one_letter_code
_entity_poly.pdbx_strand_id
1 'polypeptide(L)'
;GSRFTFNLPLSLAQMRVLLFTSGGHRFGLAAQHVIELIRVTPGETIRVAERPAVVVRNEFIPLVPLAELLGLSAQRPGPRDKGVRLAVIIGVRQAKLGLMIDGLVDARDMVIKSLPSQMRSCGLVSGIVVTGDQALVSVLQAPGLMDLARRYRGEAMTRSAAQAPGATPRGEPWRVLVVDDSLN
;
A
#
# COMPACT_ATOMS: atom_id res chain seq x y z
N GLY A 1 -39.44 19.98 33.05
CA GLY A 1 -39.07 18.88 32.15
C GLY A 1 -37.65 19.02 31.72
N SER A 2 -36.86 17.95 31.85
CA SER A 2 -35.44 17.91 31.41
C SER A 2 -35.40 17.46 29.96
N ARG A 3 -34.69 18.19 29.10
CA ARG A 3 -34.48 17.82 27.68
C ARG A 3 -33.05 17.27 27.53
N PHE A 4 -32.93 16.00 27.15
CA PHE A 4 -31.64 15.40 26.77
C PHE A 4 -31.53 15.40 25.25
N THR A 5 -30.48 16.03 24.73
CA THR A 5 -30.19 16.02 23.30
C THR A 5 -28.98 15.11 23.07
N PHE A 6 -29.15 13.99 22.37
CA PHE A 6 -28.08 13.10 21.96
C PHE A 6 -27.71 13.42 20.52
N ASN A 7 -26.51 13.95 20.30
CA ASN A 7 -25.95 14.07 18.98
C ASN A 7 -25.20 12.77 18.66
N LEU A 8 -25.88 11.84 18.03
CA LEU A 8 -25.27 10.64 17.47
C LEU A 8 -24.76 10.95 16.07
N PRO A 9 -23.47 10.76 15.77
CA PRO A 9 -23.00 10.82 14.41
C PRO A 9 -23.66 9.69 13.60
N LEU A 10 -24.46 10.05 12.60
CA LEU A 10 -25.26 9.14 11.77
C LEU A 10 -24.46 8.28 10.79
N SER A 11 -23.14 8.35 10.81
CA SER A 11 -22.29 7.62 9.86
C SER A 11 -21.03 7.09 10.52
N LEU A 12 -21.12 5.90 11.08
CA LEU A 12 -19.98 5.00 11.14
C LEU A 12 -19.79 4.44 9.73
N ALA A 13 -19.24 5.25 8.82
CA ALA A 13 -18.94 4.82 7.47
C ALA A 13 -17.92 3.69 7.56
N GLN A 14 -18.41 2.46 7.41
CA GLN A 14 -17.52 1.33 7.21
C GLN A 14 -16.89 1.48 5.84
N MET A 15 -15.59 1.34 5.78
CA MET A 15 -14.82 1.37 4.55
C MET A 15 -14.02 0.09 4.44
N ARG A 16 -13.94 -0.45 3.24
CA ARG A 16 -13.07 -1.59 2.98
C ARG A 16 -11.62 -1.15 3.06
N VAL A 17 -10.86 -1.78 3.96
CA VAL A 17 -9.46 -1.47 4.23
C VAL A 17 -8.63 -2.70 3.90
N LEU A 18 -7.61 -2.50 3.06
CA LEU A 18 -6.56 -3.47 2.81
C LEU A 18 -5.53 -3.36 3.93
N LEU A 19 -5.31 -4.44 4.67
CA LEU A 19 -4.30 -4.52 5.74
C LEU A 19 -3.06 -5.25 5.23
N PHE A 20 -1.89 -4.69 5.46
CA PHE A 20 -0.62 -5.24 5.00
C PHE A 20 0.52 -4.88 5.96
N THR A 21 1.66 -5.53 5.78
CA THR A 21 2.88 -5.27 6.53
C THR A 21 3.94 -4.61 5.67
N SER A 22 4.69 -3.67 6.25
CA SER A 22 5.86 -3.05 5.65
C SER A 22 6.82 -2.56 6.72
N GLY A 23 8.11 -2.92 6.60
CA GLY A 23 9.13 -2.54 7.57
C GLY A 23 8.84 -3.07 9.00
N GLY A 24 8.19 -4.22 9.12
CA GLY A 24 7.81 -4.81 10.42
C GLY A 24 6.56 -4.19 11.06
N HIS A 25 5.94 -3.19 10.43
CA HIS A 25 4.73 -2.53 10.91
C HIS A 25 3.50 -2.93 10.10
N ARG A 26 2.32 -2.87 10.74
CA ARG A 26 1.03 -3.06 10.05
C ARG A 26 0.46 -1.71 9.63
N PHE A 27 -0.04 -1.67 8.39
CA PHE A 27 -0.69 -0.50 7.82
C PHE A 27 -2.01 -0.91 7.18
N GLY A 28 -2.89 0.07 7.04
CA GLY A 28 -4.13 -0.04 6.27
C GLY A 28 -4.11 0.93 5.08
N LEU A 29 -4.85 0.60 4.05
CA LEU A 29 -5.12 1.49 2.93
C LEU A 29 -6.59 1.32 2.52
N ALA A 30 -7.30 2.42 2.28
CA ALA A 30 -8.67 2.35 1.80
C ALA A 30 -8.72 1.68 0.42
N ALA A 31 -9.51 0.60 0.29
CA ALA A 31 -9.57 -0.24 -0.91
C ALA A 31 -9.97 0.53 -2.17
N GLN A 32 -10.74 1.62 -2.02
CA GLN A 32 -11.12 2.50 -3.13
C GLN A 32 -9.93 3.10 -3.92
N HIS A 33 -8.76 3.16 -3.30
CA HIS A 33 -7.53 3.63 -3.95
C HIS A 33 -6.65 2.48 -4.46
N VAL A 34 -7.00 1.25 -4.15
CA VAL A 34 -6.26 0.05 -4.60
C VAL A 34 -6.79 -0.37 -5.97
N ILE A 35 -5.91 -0.41 -6.96
CA ILE A 35 -6.24 -0.89 -8.30
C ILE A 35 -6.07 -2.41 -8.37
N GLU A 36 -4.90 -2.89 -7.91
CA GLU A 36 -4.59 -4.31 -7.89
C GLU A 36 -3.40 -4.62 -6.99
N LEU A 37 -3.26 -5.88 -6.62
CA LEU A 37 -2.11 -6.44 -5.93
C LEU A 37 -1.34 -7.33 -6.92
N ILE A 38 -0.06 -7.07 -7.09
CA ILE A 38 0.79 -7.82 -8.02
C ILE A 38 1.98 -8.44 -7.29
N ARG A 39 2.50 -9.52 -7.86
CA ARG A 39 3.80 -10.07 -7.51
C ARG A 39 4.83 -9.51 -8.49
N VAL A 40 5.92 -8.99 -7.97
CA VAL A 40 7.00 -8.41 -8.76
C VAL A 40 8.23 -9.25 -8.57
N THR A 41 8.75 -9.80 -9.66
CA THR A 41 10.04 -10.49 -9.69
C THR A 41 11.16 -9.52 -10.09
N PRO A 42 12.40 -9.77 -9.71
CA PRO A 42 13.52 -8.90 -10.09
C PRO A 42 13.66 -8.71 -11.62
N GLY A 43 13.29 -9.73 -12.41
CA GLY A 43 13.34 -9.66 -13.87
C GLY A 43 12.23 -8.83 -14.52
N GLU A 44 11.13 -8.55 -13.81
CA GLU A 44 10.00 -7.76 -14.31
C GLU A 44 10.14 -6.27 -13.99
N THR A 45 11.13 -5.92 -13.19
CA THR A 45 11.41 -4.53 -12.83
C THR A 45 12.27 -3.89 -13.91
N ILE A 46 11.76 -2.83 -14.50
CA ILE A 46 12.48 -2.00 -15.47
C ILE A 46 12.85 -0.65 -14.85
N ARG A 47 13.71 0.11 -15.50
CA ARG A 47 14.04 1.48 -15.08
C ARG A 47 13.47 2.47 -16.06
N VAL A 48 12.64 3.38 -15.55
CA VAL A 48 12.11 4.52 -16.30
C VAL A 48 12.57 5.79 -15.62
N ALA A 49 13.36 6.62 -16.30
CA ALA A 49 13.94 7.84 -15.73
C ALA A 49 14.63 7.59 -14.37
N GLU A 50 15.49 6.55 -14.31
CA GLU A 50 16.23 6.10 -13.13
C GLU A 50 15.38 5.60 -11.95
N ARG A 51 14.07 5.46 -12.12
CA ARG A 51 13.16 4.92 -11.12
C ARG A 51 12.76 3.49 -11.47
N PRO A 52 12.70 2.59 -10.48
CA PRO A 52 12.17 1.26 -10.71
C PRO A 52 10.69 1.37 -11.08
N ALA A 53 10.30 0.63 -12.08
CA ALA A 53 8.93 0.57 -12.58
C ALA A 53 8.59 -0.86 -13.00
N VAL A 54 7.31 -1.14 -13.07
CA VAL A 54 6.75 -2.38 -13.61
C VAL A 54 5.77 -2.04 -14.73
N VAL A 55 5.64 -2.94 -15.71
CA VAL A 55 4.63 -2.81 -16.75
C VAL A 55 3.38 -3.57 -16.31
N VAL A 56 2.29 -2.85 -16.12
CA VAL A 56 0.98 -3.42 -15.78
C VAL A 56 -0.03 -2.92 -16.80
N ARG A 57 -0.74 -3.84 -17.47
CA ARG A 57 -1.73 -3.50 -18.50
C ARG A 57 -1.21 -2.49 -19.53
N ASN A 58 0.02 -2.69 -19.98
CA ASN A 58 0.70 -1.82 -20.95
C ASN A 58 1.00 -0.39 -20.47
N GLU A 59 0.99 -0.16 -19.15
CA GLU A 59 1.37 1.12 -18.54
C GLU A 59 2.60 0.94 -17.67
N PHE A 60 3.49 1.94 -17.67
CA PHE A 60 4.65 1.98 -16.79
C PHE A 60 4.25 2.56 -15.43
N ILE A 61 4.28 1.72 -14.40
CA ILE A 61 3.93 2.11 -13.03
C ILE A 61 5.21 2.17 -12.20
N PRO A 62 5.57 3.34 -11.66
CA PRO A 62 6.73 3.46 -10.79
C PRO A 62 6.52 2.64 -9.51
N LEU A 63 7.58 1.96 -9.08
CA LEU A 63 7.62 1.17 -7.86
C LEU A 63 8.43 1.89 -6.78
N VAL A 64 7.90 1.89 -5.55
CA VAL A 64 8.61 2.46 -4.39
C VAL A 64 8.47 1.51 -3.19
N PRO A 65 9.58 1.19 -2.48
CA PRO A 65 9.50 0.46 -1.23
C PRO A 65 8.79 1.31 -0.17
N LEU A 66 7.64 0.84 0.34
CA LEU A 66 6.84 1.63 1.27
C LEU A 66 7.59 1.91 2.57
N ALA A 67 8.36 0.94 3.09
CA ALA A 67 9.16 1.13 4.30
C ALA A 67 10.16 2.29 4.16
N GLU A 68 10.86 2.35 3.02
CA GLU A 68 11.81 3.43 2.74
C GLU A 68 11.09 4.76 2.52
N LEU A 69 9.97 4.74 1.80
CA LEU A 69 9.14 5.92 1.58
C LEU A 69 8.66 6.56 2.88
N LEU A 70 8.34 5.74 3.88
CA LEU A 70 7.91 6.20 5.21
C LEU A 70 9.06 6.47 6.17
N GLY A 71 10.33 6.33 5.74
CA GLY A 71 11.50 6.51 6.58
C GLY A 71 11.63 5.47 7.70
N LEU A 72 11.00 4.32 7.53
CA LEU A 72 11.11 3.23 8.48
C LEU A 72 12.46 2.54 8.29
N SER A 73 13.19 2.34 9.38
CA SER A 73 14.40 1.53 9.36
C SER A 73 14.07 0.16 8.79
N ALA A 74 14.72 -0.21 7.71
CA ALA A 74 14.52 -1.50 7.07
C ALA A 74 14.92 -2.62 8.05
N GLN A 75 13.99 -3.06 8.90
CA GLN A 75 14.12 -4.38 9.49
C GLN A 75 14.19 -5.33 8.30
N ARG A 76 15.26 -6.14 8.27
CA ARG A 76 15.49 -7.09 7.18
C ARG A 76 14.19 -7.80 6.86
N PRO A 77 13.73 -7.76 5.61
CA PRO A 77 12.54 -8.48 5.22
C PRO A 77 12.69 -9.94 5.66
N GLY A 78 11.63 -10.50 6.22
CA GLY A 78 11.56 -11.91 6.60
C GLY A 78 11.96 -12.86 5.47
N PRO A 79 12.06 -14.19 5.70
CA PRO A 79 12.53 -15.15 4.73
C PRO A 79 11.77 -14.99 3.43
N ARG A 80 12.48 -14.52 2.41
CA ARG A 80 11.92 -14.14 1.12
C ARG A 80 11.85 -15.38 0.26
N ASP A 81 10.66 -15.75 -0.13
CA ASP A 81 10.48 -16.67 -1.24
C ASP A 81 11.12 -16.05 -2.50
N LYS A 82 12.30 -16.60 -2.87
CA LYS A 82 12.93 -16.49 -4.20
C LYS A 82 12.94 -15.09 -4.86
N GLY A 83 13.08 -14.01 -4.08
CA GLY A 83 13.18 -12.66 -4.65
C GLY A 83 11.86 -12.03 -5.12
N VAL A 84 10.74 -12.72 -5.03
CA VAL A 84 9.41 -12.19 -5.37
C VAL A 84 8.95 -11.23 -4.28
N ARG A 85 8.50 -10.05 -4.68
CA ARG A 85 7.96 -9.02 -3.78
C ARG A 85 6.50 -8.76 -4.12
N LEU A 86 5.70 -8.39 -3.10
CA LEU A 86 4.34 -7.93 -3.31
C LEU A 86 4.34 -6.41 -3.54
N ALA A 87 3.53 -5.96 -4.47
CA ALA A 87 3.28 -4.55 -4.69
C ALA A 87 1.79 -4.26 -4.78
N VAL A 88 1.34 -3.27 -4.02
CA VAL A 88 -0.02 -2.73 -4.12
C VAL A 88 0.00 -1.57 -5.09
N ILE A 89 -0.72 -1.70 -6.18
CA ILE A 89 -0.89 -0.61 -7.14
C ILE A 89 -2.01 0.29 -6.64
N ILE A 90 -1.66 1.53 -6.35
CA ILE A 90 -2.63 2.56 -5.95
C ILE A 90 -2.84 3.55 -7.08
N GLY A 91 -4.05 4.13 -7.11
CA GLY A 91 -4.42 5.17 -8.07
C GLY A 91 -5.07 6.36 -7.38
N VAL A 92 -4.67 7.55 -7.82
CA VAL A 92 -5.30 8.80 -7.42
C VAL A 92 -5.44 9.65 -8.68
N ARG A 93 -6.68 9.93 -9.07
CA ARG A 93 -7.00 10.57 -10.36
C ARG A 93 -6.42 9.74 -11.51
N GLN A 94 -5.50 10.30 -12.29
CA GLN A 94 -4.85 9.62 -13.42
C GLN A 94 -3.44 9.08 -13.09
N ALA A 95 -2.95 9.33 -11.88
CA ALA A 95 -1.62 8.89 -11.46
C ALA A 95 -1.70 7.53 -10.76
N LYS A 96 -0.75 6.65 -11.05
CA LYS A 96 -0.60 5.33 -10.45
C LYS A 96 0.76 5.18 -9.79
N LEU A 97 0.83 4.40 -8.73
CA LEU A 97 2.05 4.12 -7.96
C LEU A 97 1.99 2.70 -7.43
N GLY A 98 3.06 1.97 -7.56
CA GLY A 98 3.24 0.66 -6.95
C GLY A 98 4.01 0.78 -5.63
N LEU A 99 3.36 0.41 -4.54
CA LEU A 99 3.95 0.37 -3.21
C LEU A 99 4.42 -1.04 -2.91
N MET A 100 5.73 -1.26 -2.83
CA MET A 100 6.25 -2.56 -2.43
C MET A 100 6.06 -2.75 -0.94
N ILE A 101 5.47 -3.90 -0.57
CA ILE A 101 5.11 -4.29 0.79
C ILE A 101 5.77 -5.62 1.15
N ASP A 102 5.81 -5.94 2.45
CA ASP A 102 6.39 -7.21 2.91
C ASP A 102 5.38 -8.35 2.83
N GLY A 103 4.12 -8.09 3.12
CA GLY A 103 3.06 -9.10 3.08
C GLY A 103 1.66 -8.51 3.16
N LEU A 104 0.71 -9.21 2.58
CA LEU A 104 -0.72 -8.95 2.72
C LEU A 104 -1.21 -9.63 4.00
N VAL A 105 -2.01 -8.93 4.80
CA VAL A 105 -2.62 -9.47 6.01
C VAL A 105 -4.07 -9.86 5.74
N ASP A 106 -4.89 -8.89 5.31
CA ASP A 106 -6.34 -9.08 5.12
C ASP A 106 -6.95 -7.91 4.37
N ALA A 107 -8.21 -8.10 3.92
CA ALA A 107 -9.03 -7.03 3.37
C ALA A 107 -10.45 -7.16 3.93
N ARG A 108 -10.87 -6.20 4.76
CA ARG A 108 -12.17 -6.24 5.44
C ARG A 108 -12.78 -4.86 5.63
N ASP A 109 -14.08 -4.84 5.89
CA ASP A 109 -14.78 -3.62 6.23
C ASP A 109 -14.47 -3.20 7.67
N MET A 110 -14.04 -1.96 7.83
CA MET A 110 -13.61 -1.42 9.11
C MET A 110 -14.09 0.02 9.30
N VAL A 111 -14.30 0.40 10.54
CA VAL A 111 -14.58 1.78 10.91
C VAL A 111 -13.26 2.52 11.09
N ILE A 112 -13.02 3.51 10.26
CA ILE A 112 -11.84 4.37 10.37
C ILE A 112 -12.15 5.49 11.37
N LYS A 113 -11.43 5.48 12.50
CA LYS A 113 -11.47 6.56 13.47
C LYS A 113 -10.57 7.70 13.01
N SER A 114 -11.14 8.90 12.90
CA SER A 114 -10.38 10.10 12.50
C SER A 114 -9.30 10.44 13.52
N LEU A 115 -8.17 10.94 13.03
CA LEU A 115 -7.11 11.48 13.90
C LEU A 115 -7.54 12.82 14.53
N PRO A 116 -7.06 13.12 15.75
CA PRO A 116 -7.15 14.45 16.32
C PRO A 116 -6.59 15.51 15.38
N SER A 117 -7.09 16.74 15.47
CA SER A 117 -6.69 17.85 14.57
C SER A 117 -5.18 18.09 14.55
N GLN A 118 -4.52 17.91 15.71
CA GLN A 118 -3.07 18.09 15.85
C GLN A 118 -2.25 17.07 15.05
N MET A 119 -2.81 15.87 14.78
CA MET A 119 -2.14 14.79 14.06
C MET A 119 -2.47 14.78 12.55
N ARG A 120 -3.43 15.57 12.09
CA ARG A 120 -3.84 15.62 10.68
C ARG A 120 -2.84 16.34 9.77
N SER A 121 -1.90 17.06 10.34
CA SER A 121 -0.96 17.92 9.60
C SER A 121 0.03 17.15 8.69
N CYS A 122 0.28 15.87 8.94
CA CYS A 122 1.24 15.11 8.13
C CYS A 122 0.69 14.63 6.77
N GLY A 123 -0.63 14.65 6.56
CA GLY A 123 -1.26 14.27 5.29
C GLY A 123 -1.04 12.83 4.82
N LEU A 124 -0.31 12.02 5.60
CA LEU A 124 0.04 10.64 5.24
C LEU A 124 -0.92 9.60 5.83
N VAL A 125 -1.61 9.94 6.92
CA VAL A 125 -2.52 9.05 7.64
C VAL A 125 -3.92 9.65 7.63
N SER A 126 -4.92 8.90 7.17
CA SER A 126 -6.33 9.31 7.17
C SER A 126 -7.03 9.04 8.48
N GLY A 127 -6.58 8.05 9.23
CA GLY A 127 -7.18 7.63 10.49
C GLY A 127 -6.54 6.36 11.04
N ILE A 128 -7.20 5.78 12.03
CA ILE A 128 -6.78 4.56 12.71
C ILE A 128 -7.93 3.57 12.67
N VAL A 129 -7.62 2.29 12.45
CA VAL A 129 -8.55 1.18 12.64
C VAL A 129 -8.08 0.30 13.79
N VAL A 130 -9.03 -0.37 14.44
CA VAL A 130 -8.76 -1.36 15.48
C VAL A 130 -9.00 -2.73 14.86
N THR A 131 -7.98 -3.56 14.88
CA THR A 131 -8.07 -4.94 14.37
C THR A 131 -8.67 -5.88 15.43
N GLY A 132 -9.05 -7.10 15.02
CA GLY A 132 -9.67 -8.06 15.94
C GLY A 132 -8.78 -8.49 17.13
N ASP A 133 -7.47 -8.37 16.97
CA ASP A 133 -6.46 -8.57 18.01
C ASP A 133 -6.20 -7.30 18.85
N GLN A 134 -7.10 -6.32 18.78
CA GLN A 134 -7.03 -5.02 19.46
C GLN A 134 -5.80 -4.16 19.10
N ALA A 135 -5.10 -4.49 18.03
CA ALA A 135 -4.00 -3.67 17.56
C ALA A 135 -4.53 -2.41 16.84
N LEU A 136 -3.85 -1.29 17.08
CA LEU A 136 -4.09 -0.03 16.38
C LEU A 136 -3.30 -0.02 15.07
N VAL A 137 -3.99 0.12 13.95
CA VAL A 137 -3.37 0.16 12.62
C VAL A 137 -3.63 1.51 11.97
N SER A 138 -2.57 2.19 11.57
CA SER A 138 -2.67 3.45 10.84
C SER A 138 -3.13 3.21 9.40
N VAL A 139 -4.18 3.92 8.99
CA VAL A 139 -4.68 3.90 7.61
C VAL A 139 -4.00 5.00 6.83
N LEU A 140 -3.20 4.60 5.84
CA LEU A 140 -2.43 5.52 5.01
C LEU A 140 -3.34 6.23 3.99
N GLN A 141 -2.95 7.43 3.64
CA GLN A 141 -3.68 8.27 2.69
C GLN A 141 -2.99 8.22 1.33
N ALA A 142 -3.67 7.68 0.32
CA ALA A 142 -3.11 7.50 -1.01
C ALA A 142 -2.61 8.81 -1.65
N PRO A 143 -3.33 9.95 -1.59
CA PRO A 143 -2.80 11.22 -2.11
C PRO A 143 -1.48 11.63 -1.45
N GLY A 144 -1.39 11.52 -0.11
CA GLY A 144 -0.17 11.85 0.63
C GLY A 144 1.01 10.96 0.25
N LEU A 145 0.77 9.66 0.05
CA LEU A 145 1.79 8.72 -0.44
C LEU A 145 2.27 9.07 -1.85
N MET A 146 1.36 9.49 -2.74
CA MET A 146 1.70 9.94 -4.09
C MET A 146 2.60 11.17 -4.07
N ASP A 147 2.29 12.15 -3.23
CA ASP A 147 3.07 13.38 -3.10
C ASP A 147 4.44 13.10 -2.48
N LEU A 148 4.50 12.21 -1.49
CA LEU A 148 5.75 11.78 -0.89
C LEU A 148 6.62 11.03 -1.90
N ALA A 149 6.03 10.12 -2.69
CA ALA A 149 6.74 9.35 -3.71
C ALA A 149 7.33 10.22 -4.84
N ARG A 150 6.69 11.35 -5.17
CA ARG A 150 7.23 12.30 -6.14
C ARG A 150 8.55 12.91 -5.67
N ARG A 151 8.70 13.10 -4.36
CA ARG A 151 9.91 13.66 -3.72
C ARG A 151 10.95 12.59 -3.44
N TYR A 152 10.52 11.34 -3.33
CA TYR A 152 11.40 10.23 -3.01
C TYR A 152 12.35 9.92 -4.19
N ARG A 153 13.65 10.05 -3.96
CA ARG A 153 14.70 9.60 -4.86
C ARG A 153 15.28 8.31 -4.31
N GLY A 154 14.69 7.18 -4.72
CA GLY A 154 15.09 5.86 -4.22
C GLY A 154 16.49 5.48 -4.66
N GLU A 155 17.48 5.59 -3.79
CA GLU A 155 18.86 5.14 -4.02
C GLU A 155 19.05 3.63 -3.79
N ALA A 156 18.09 2.98 -3.14
CA ALA A 156 18.30 1.65 -2.56
C ALA A 156 18.15 0.46 -3.52
N MET A 157 17.46 0.60 -4.67
CA MET A 157 17.29 -0.55 -5.59
C MET A 157 18.48 -0.82 -6.51
N THR A 158 19.44 0.08 -6.56
CA THR A 158 20.64 -0.10 -7.41
C THR A 158 21.53 -1.27 -6.98
N ARG A 159 21.47 -1.64 -5.69
CA ARG A 159 22.30 -2.73 -5.15
C ARG A 159 21.74 -4.14 -5.35
N SER A 160 20.43 -4.29 -5.54
CA SER A 160 19.81 -5.62 -5.67
C SER A 160 19.77 -6.14 -7.12
N ALA A 161 19.75 -5.25 -8.11
CA ALA A 161 19.69 -5.64 -9.52
C ALA A 161 21.09 -6.02 -10.09
N ALA A 162 22.17 -5.62 -9.43
CA ALA A 162 23.55 -5.88 -9.90
C ALA A 162 24.08 -7.29 -9.53
N GLN A 163 23.31 -8.09 -8.80
CA GLN A 163 23.76 -9.41 -8.29
C GLN A 163 22.97 -10.63 -8.80
N ALA A 164 22.17 -10.53 -9.84
CA ALA A 164 21.50 -11.68 -10.42
C ALA A 164 22.02 -11.98 -11.84
N PRO A 165 22.85 -13.01 -12.05
CA PRO A 165 23.15 -13.47 -13.39
C PRO A 165 22.02 -14.32 -13.94
N GLY A 166 21.46 -13.90 -15.07
CA GLY A 166 20.79 -14.73 -16.05
C GLY A 166 19.57 -15.53 -15.59
N ALA A 167 18.38 -14.99 -15.78
CA ALA A 167 17.17 -15.79 -15.83
C ALA A 167 16.29 -15.34 -17.01
N THR A 168 16.07 -16.27 -17.93
CA THR A 168 15.14 -16.20 -19.07
C THR A 168 13.70 -16.06 -18.61
N PRO A 169 12.86 -15.27 -19.29
CA PRO A 169 11.46 -15.08 -18.90
C PRO A 169 10.61 -16.24 -19.35
N ARG A 170 10.05 -16.99 -18.42
CA ARG A 170 8.91 -17.89 -18.64
C ARG A 170 8.05 -17.98 -17.38
N GLY A 171 6.85 -17.46 -17.45
CA GLY A 171 5.79 -17.64 -16.46
C GLY A 171 4.77 -16.54 -16.54
N GLU A 172 3.53 -16.91 -16.93
CA GLU A 172 2.40 -15.99 -16.99
C GLU A 172 2.12 -15.36 -15.61
N PRO A 173 1.76 -14.06 -15.56
CA PRO A 173 1.46 -13.40 -14.29
C PRO A 173 0.14 -13.93 -13.74
N TRP A 174 0.18 -14.50 -12.53
CA TRP A 174 -1.03 -14.81 -11.78
C TRP A 174 -1.66 -13.50 -11.32
N ARG A 175 -2.83 -13.21 -11.87
CA ARG A 175 -3.63 -12.04 -11.50
C ARG A 175 -4.56 -12.45 -10.37
N VAL A 176 -4.39 -11.88 -9.19
CA VAL A 176 -5.42 -11.96 -8.14
C VAL A 176 -6.38 -10.81 -8.38
N LEU A 177 -7.53 -11.11 -8.99
CA LEU A 177 -8.62 -10.17 -9.12
C LEU A 177 -9.35 -10.12 -7.77
N VAL A 178 -9.39 -8.97 -7.13
CA VAL A 178 -10.35 -8.74 -6.02
C VAL A 178 -11.70 -8.49 -6.69
N VAL A 179 -12.51 -9.53 -6.81
CA VAL A 179 -13.90 -9.40 -7.28
C VAL A 179 -14.71 -8.89 -6.10
N ASP A 180 -15.27 -7.69 -6.25
CA ASP A 180 -16.33 -7.19 -5.39
C ASP A 180 -17.62 -7.92 -5.81
N ASP A 181 -18.08 -8.84 -4.94
CA ASP A 181 -19.34 -9.55 -5.13
C ASP A 181 -20.47 -8.72 -4.52
N SER A 182 -20.74 -7.56 -5.12
CA SER A 182 -21.94 -6.80 -4.85
C SER A 182 -23.06 -7.30 -5.78
N LEU A 183 -23.69 -8.39 -5.44
CA LEU A 183 -24.98 -8.71 -5.98
C LEU A 183 -26.04 -8.01 -5.15
N ASN A 184 -26.63 -6.95 -5.75
CA ASN A 184 -28.01 -6.46 -5.71
C ASN A 184 -28.73 -6.43 -4.36
#